data_31ff455f03a8c579c16b717b2fd0e323
#
_entry.id   31ff455f03a8c579c16b717b2fd0e323
#
_cell.length_a   1.000
_cell.length_b   1.000
_cell.length_c   1.000
_cell.angle_alpha   90.00
_cell.angle_beta   90.00
_cell.angle_gamma   90.00
#
_symmetry.space_group_name_H-M   'P 1'
#
loop_
_entity.id
_entity.type
_entity.pdbx_description
1 polymer ?
#
loop_
_entity_poly.entity_id
_entity_poly.type
_entity_poly.pdbx_seq_one_letter_code
_entity_poly.pdbx_strand_id
1 'polypeptide(L)'
;MLSKQQLVLLTSALLLAVLTSADDTPLMSDLADDTGQRVPLHTVVPVYPEKARRARVEGEVEVCFNVDREGKTSRVAVRRSTNQVFEKTSRDAIRHSTYLPLPKSKELSGIKTCRTFRFYLNPVAIETPDN
;
A
#
# COMPACT_ATOMS: atom_id res chain seq x y z
N MET A 1 -15.16 -59.89 37.35
CA MET A 1 -14.99 -60.06 35.88
C MET A 1 -15.80 -58.96 35.17
N LEU A 2 -15.13 -57.99 34.60
CA LEU A 2 -15.76 -56.94 33.77
C LEU A 2 -16.19 -57.55 32.43
N SER A 3 -17.46 -57.44 32.10
CA SER A 3 -17.99 -58.01 30.89
C SER A 3 -17.37 -57.23 29.68
N LYS A 4 -17.18 -57.94 28.57
CA LYS A 4 -16.64 -57.38 27.34
C LYS A 4 -17.40 -56.14 26.83
N GLN A 5 -18.59 -55.92 27.30
CA GLN A 5 -19.42 -54.76 26.97
C GLN A 5 -19.03 -53.49 27.71
N GLN A 6 -18.42 -53.60 28.89
CA GLN A 6 -17.97 -52.40 29.61
C GLN A 6 -16.62 -51.88 29.13
N LEU A 7 -15.83 -52.72 28.45
CA LEU A 7 -14.56 -52.32 27.91
C LEU A 7 -14.72 -51.47 26.64
N VAL A 8 -15.84 -51.61 25.93
CA VAL A 8 -16.12 -50.87 24.69
C VAL A 8 -16.57 -49.45 24.98
N LEU A 9 -17.16 -49.18 26.14
CA LEU A 9 -17.64 -47.85 26.53
C LEU A 9 -16.54 -46.91 27.01
N LEU A 10 -15.38 -47.43 27.41
CA LEU A 10 -14.24 -46.64 27.87
C LEU A 10 -13.34 -46.16 26.75
N THR A 11 -13.46 -46.72 25.54
CA THR A 11 -12.66 -46.28 24.39
C THR A 11 -13.33 -45.20 23.53
N SER A 12 -14.61 -44.88 23.81
CA SER A 12 -15.36 -43.91 23.01
C SER A 12 -15.26 -42.48 23.53
N ALA A 13 -14.61 -42.24 24.66
CA ALA A 13 -14.55 -40.91 25.27
C ALA A 13 -13.25 -40.14 25.02
N LEU A 14 -12.34 -40.65 24.19
CA LEU A 14 -11.03 -40.04 23.96
C LEU A 14 -10.86 -39.52 22.52
N LEU A 15 -11.94 -39.22 21.83
CA LEU A 15 -11.85 -38.74 20.43
C LEU A 15 -12.58 -37.44 20.20
N LEU A 16 -12.55 -36.50 21.16
CA LEU A 16 -13.09 -35.16 20.94
C LEU A 16 -12.21 -34.11 21.61
N ALA A 17 -11.01 -33.89 21.08
CA ALA A 17 -10.27 -32.66 21.30
C ALA A 17 -9.28 -32.47 20.19
N VAL A 18 -9.73 -32.43 18.95
CA VAL A 18 -8.99 -31.68 17.92
C VAL A 18 -9.57 -30.28 17.97
N LEU A 19 -9.07 -29.50 18.90
CA LEU A 19 -9.14 -28.06 18.80
C LEU A 19 -8.34 -27.67 17.54
N THR A 20 -9.03 -27.52 16.43
CA THR A 20 -8.52 -26.77 15.32
C THR A 20 -8.36 -25.34 15.82
N SER A 21 -7.17 -25.01 16.29
CA SER A 21 -6.76 -23.63 16.34
C SER A 21 -6.81 -23.13 14.92
N ALA A 22 -7.85 -22.40 14.57
CA ALA A 22 -7.81 -21.53 13.43
C ALA A 22 -6.73 -20.50 13.77
N ASP A 23 -5.53 -20.68 13.20
CA ASP A 23 -4.55 -19.64 13.14
C ASP A 23 -5.15 -18.53 12.28
N ASP A 24 -5.86 -17.61 12.93
CA ASP A 24 -6.16 -16.28 12.39
C ASP A 24 -4.86 -15.49 12.39
N THR A 25 -3.87 -15.98 11.68
CA THR A 25 -2.81 -15.12 11.19
C THR A 25 -3.44 -14.28 10.10
N PRO A 26 -3.59 -12.95 10.32
CA PRO A 26 -4.03 -12.10 9.23
C PRO A 26 -3.04 -12.29 8.10
N LEU A 27 -3.52 -12.77 6.98
CA LEU A 27 -2.79 -12.90 5.72
C LEU A 27 -2.36 -11.50 5.24
N MET A 28 -1.43 -10.90 5.99
CA MET A 28 -0.71 -9.69 5.53
C MET A 28 0.36 -10.02 4.48
N SER A 29 0.53 -11.30 4.18
CA SER A 29 1.53 -11.75 3.21
C SER A 29 1.09 -11.64 1.76
N ASP A 30 -0.21 -11.48 1.49
CA ASP A 30 -0.70 -11.39 0.11
C ASP A 30 -0.73 -9.96 -0.46
N LEU A 31 -0.40 -8.94 0.34
CA LEU A 31 -0.22 -7.57 -0.16
C LEU A 31 1.17 -7.33 -0.76
N ALA A 32 2.04 -8.31 -0.75
CA ALA A 32 3.21 -8.32 -1.59
C ALA A 32 2.78 -8.83 -2.97
N ASP A 33 1.92 -8.06 -3.61
CA ASP A 33 1.58 -8.27 -5.00
C ASP A 33 2.87 -8.37 -5.81
N ASP A 34 2.99 -9.44 -6.54
CA ASP A 34 4.12 -9.75 -7.42
C ASP A 34 4.21 -8.77 -8.62
N THR A 35 3.38 -7.73 -8.63
CA THR A 35 3.38 -6.64 -9.63
C THR A 35 4.54 -5.66 -9.47
N GLY A 36 5.43 -5.89 -8.49
CA GLY A 36 6.54 -4.99 -8.20
C GLY A 36 6.12 -3.65 -7.60
N GLN A 37 4.85 -3.50 -7.21
CA GLN A 37 4.38 -2.30 -6.53
C GLN A 37 4.95 -2.22 -5.10
N ARG A 38 5.52 -1.07 -4.81
CA ARG A 38 6.05 -0.79 -3.47
C ARG A 38 4.96 -0.20 -2.59
N VAL A 39 4.87 -0.69 -1.35
CA VAL A 39 3.89 -0.20 -0.37
C VAL A 39 4.37 1.13 0.22
N PRO A 40 3.57 2.21 0.14
CA PRO A 40 3.93 3.48 0.76
C PRO A 40 3.96 3.37 2.30
N LEU A 41 5.03 3.88 2.92
CA LEU A 41 5.14 4.03 4.37
C LEU A 41 4.73 5.43 4.80
N HIS A 42 5.26 6.44 4.13
CA HIS A 42 4.92 7.84 4.35
C HIS A 42 4.71 8.52 3.00
N THR A 43 3.56 9.13 2.83
CA THR A 43 3.19 9.82 1.59
C THR A 43 3.12 11.33 1.85
N VAL A 44 3.91 12.08 1.10
CA VAL A 44 3.84 13.54 1.09
C VAL A 44 2.90 13.99 -0.01
N VAL A 45 1.96 14.86 0.32
CA VAL A 45 1.06 15.50 -0.63
C VAL A 45 1.75 16.77 -1.18
N PRO A 46 1.77 16.97 -2.50
CA PRO A 46 2.36 18.19 -3.06
C PRO A 46 1.57 19.43 -2.66
N VAL A 47 2.30 20.49 -2.32
CA VAL A 47 1.68 21.79 -2.03
C VAL A 47 1.18 22.41 -3.31
N TYR A 48 -0.04 22.93 -3.30
CA TYR A 48 -0.60 23.70 -4.42
C TYR A 48 0.19 25.00 -4.60
N PRO A 49 0.83 25.24 -5.75
CA PRO A 49 1.61 26.46 -5.94
C PRO A 49 0.73 27.70 -5.85
N GLU A 50 1.16 28.68 -5.07
CA GLU A 50 0.42 29.93 -4.84
C GLU A 50 0.07 30.67 -6.14
N LYS A 51 1.03 30.70 -7.07
CA LYS A 51 0.82 31.31 -8.40
C LYS A 51 -0.29 30.61 -9.18
N ALA A 52 -0.33 29.28 -9.15
CA ALA A 52 -1.37 28.52 -9.84
C ALA A 52 -2.73 28.70 -9.16
N ARG A 53 -2.76 28.74 -7.82
CA ARG A 53 -3.97 28.97 -7.06
C ARG A 53 -4.59 30.34 -7.34
N ARG A 54 -3.79 31.40 -7.36
CA ARG A 54 -4.25 32.77 -7.69
C ARG A 54 -4.75 32.87 -9.14
N ALA A 55 -4.08 32.21 -10.07
CA ALA A 55 -4.48 32.19 -11.47
C ALA A 55 -5.60 31.16 -11.77
N ARG A 56 -6.09 30.42 -10.75
CA ARG A 56 -7.10 29.37 -10.86
C ARG A 56 -6.75 28.30 -11.89
N VAL A 57 -5.47 27.94 -11.96
CA VAL A 57 -4.96 26.90 -12.86
C VAL A 57 -5.03 25.56 -12.18
N GLU A 58 -5.71 24.61 -12.78
CA GLU A 58 -5.82 23.21 -12.37
C GLU A 58 -4.98 22.32 -13.29
N GLY A 59 -4.71 21.09 -12.86
CA GLY A 59 -3.97 20.15 -13.70
C GLY A 59 -3.59 18.86 -13.04
N GLU A 60 -2.86 18.04 -13.80
CA GLU A 60 -2.37 16.74 -13.38
C GLU A 60 -0.89 16.58 -13.72
N VAL A 61 -0.16 15.88 -12.87
CA VAL A 61 1.24 15.52 -13.08
C VAL A 61 1.45 14.05 -12.76
N GLU A 62 1.97 13.30 -13.70
CA GLU A 62 2.45 11.92 -13.49
C GLU A 62 3.96 11.94 -13.28
N VAL A 63 4.39 11.49 -12.10
CA VAL A 63 5.79 11.39 -11.72
C VAL A 63 6.18 9.93 -11.59
N CYS A 64 7.24 9.52 -12.28
CA CYS A 64 7.79 8.17 -12.19
C CYS A 64 9.16 8.21 -11.49
N PHE A 65 9.44 7.18 -10.71
CA PHE A 65 10.62 7.11 -9.85
C PHE A 65 11.00 5.68 -9.54
N ASN A 66 12.21 5.47 -9.03
CA ASN A 66 12.64 4.21 -8.49
C ASN A 66 12.52 4.25 -6.97
N VAL A 67 12.30 3.09 -6.37
CA VAL A 67 12.33 2.92 -4.90
C VAL A 67 13.43 1.90 -4.59
N ASP A 68 14.39 2.29 -3.77
CA ASP A 68 15.47 1.41 -3.35
C ASP A 68 15.01 0.38 -2.31
N ARG A 69 15.91 -0.51 -1.89
CA ARG A 69 15.60 -1.57 -0.92
C ARG A 69 15.17 -1.00 0.42
N GLU A 70 15.73 0.13 0.82
CA GLU A 70 15.45 0.81 2.07
C GLU A 70 14.14 1.61 2.04
N GLY A 71 13.51 1.73 0.87
CA GLY A 71 12.26 2.45 0.68
C GLY A 71 12.42 3.92 0.32
N LYS A 72 13.64 4.34 -0.05
CA LYS A 72 13.89 5.72 -0.50
C LYS A 72 13.64 5.85 -2.00
N THR A 73 13.12 7.01 -2.39
CA THR A 73 12.87 7.34 -3.79
C THR A 73 14.13 7.89 -4.47
N SER A 74 14.31 7.55 -5.73
CA SER A 74 15.39 8.03 -6.58
C SER A 74 14.96 8.15 -8.04
N ARG A 75 15.76 8.81 -8.86
CA ARG A 75 15.50 9.02 -10.31
C ARG A 75 14.08 9.56 -10.58
N VAL A 76 13.69 10.54 -9.78
CA VAL A 76 12.36 11.16 -9.84
C VAL A 76 12.24 12.02 -11.09
N ALA A 77 11.33 11.66 -11.99
CA ALA A 77 11.12 12.36 -13.25
C ALA A 77 9.63 12.52 -13.55
N VAL A 78 9.26 13.67 -14.11
CA VAL A 78 7.91 13.89 -14.65
C VAL A 78 7.79 13.15 -15.97
N ARG A 79 6.80 12.27 -16.07
CA ARG A 79 6.47 11.55 -17.29
C ARG A 79 5.46 12.32 -18.13
N ARG A 80 4.48 12.92 -17.48
CA ARG A 80 3.42 13.70 -18.12
C ARG A 80 2.96 14.82 -17.19
N SER A 81 2.66 15.98 -17.76
CA SER A 81 2.17 17.12 -17.03
C SER A 81 1.24 17.93 -17.92
N THR A 82 0.09 18.35 -17.39
CA THR A 82 -0.81 19.27 -18.09
C THR A 82 -0.38 20.73 -17.92
N ASN A 83 0.40 21.03 -16.87
CA ASN A 83 0.96 22.37 -16.65
C ASN A 83 2.24 22.29 -15.82
N GLN A 84 3.31 22.90 -16.32
CA GLN A 84 4.64 22.88 -15.71
C GLN A 84 4.68 23.48 -14.29
N VAL A 85 3.74 24.34 -13.94
CA VAL A 85 3.69 24.99 -12.61
C VAL A 85 3.58 23.96 -11.47
N PHE A 86 3.03 22.78 -11.73
CA PHE A 86 2.86 21.71 -10.76
C PHE A 86 4.02 20.72 -10.68
N GLU A 87 4.94 20.73 -11.64
CA GLU A 87 5.98 19.71 -11.74
C GLU A 87 6.96 19.72 -10.57
N LYS A 88 7.41 20.90 -10.16
CA LYS A 88 8.38 21.02 -9.07
C LYS A 88 7.80 20.47 -7.76
N THR A 89 6.61 20.90 -7.37
CA THR A 89 5.96 20.47 -6.13
C THR A 89 5.65 18.98 -6.14
N SER A 90 5.29 18.42 -7.31
CA SER A 90 5.05 16.98 -7.49
C SER A 90 6.32 16.15 -7.33
N ARG A 91 7.45 16.58 -7.93
CA ARG A 91 8.75 15.92 -7.73
C ARG A 91 9.21 16.00 -6.28
N ASP A 92 9.05 17.15 -5.65
CA ASP A 92 9.46 17.34 -4.25
C ASP A 92 8.63 16.45 -3.32
N ALA A 93 7.33 16.30 -3.56
CA ALA A 93 6.48 15.40 -2.80
C ALA A 93 6.96 13.93 -2.90
N ILE A 94 7.34 13.46 -4.09
CA ILE A 94 7.89 12.11 -4.27
C ILE A 94 9.23 11.96 -3.55
N ARG A 95 10.13 12.95 -3.63
CA ARG A 95 11.44 12.89 -2.96
C ARG A 95 11.35 12.78 -1.44
N HIS A 96 10.31 13.34 -0.84
CA HIS A 96 10.07 13.27 0.60
C HIS A 96 9.14 12.13 1.03
N SER A 97 8.59 11.39 0.07
CA SER A 97 7.81 10.17 0.35
C SER A 97 8.73 8.97 0.55
N THR A 98 8.33 8.05 1.42
CA THR A 98 9.06 6.81 1.70
C THR A 98 8.16 5.60 1.56
N TYR A 99 8.77 4.46 1.34
CA TYR A 99 8.13 3.18 1.12
C TYR A 99 8.62 2.15 2.13
N LEU A 100 7.87 1.08 2.33
CA LEU A 100 8.31 -0.01 3.19
C LEU A 100 9.60 -0.63 2.62
N PRO A 101 10.60 -0.89 3.47
CA PRO A 101 11.80 -1.61 3.06
C PRO A 101 11.48 -3.00 2.54
N LEU A 102 12.24 -3.48 1.56
CA LEU A 102 12.15 -4.84 1.08
C LEU A 102 13.06 -5.77 1.88
N PRO A 103 12.57 -6.96 2.26
CA PRO A 103 13.40 -8.00 2.83
C PRO A 103 14.54 -8.38 1.87
N LYS A 104 15.67 -8.84 2.41
CA LYS A 104 16.83 -9.30 1.60
C LYS A 104 16.48 -10.47 0.67
N SER A 105 15.46 -11.26 1.03
CA SER A 105 14.95 -12.38 0.25
C SER A 105 14.20 -12.00 -1.02
N LYS A 106 13.74 -10.75 -1.13
CA LYS A 106 13.05 -10.25 -2.33
C LYS A 106 14.00 -9.48 -3.24
N GLU A 107 13.89 -9.74 -4.52
CA GLU A 107 14.62 -8.98 -5.53
C GLU A 107 14.00 -7.60 -5.75
N LEU A 108 14.84 -6.63 -6.10
CA LEU A 108 14.36 -5.31 -6.51
C LEU A 108 13.79 -5.44 -7.92
N SER A 109 12.52 -5.10 -8.05
CA SER A 109 11.93 -4.91 -9.37
C SER A 109 12.60 -3.73 -10.07
N GLY A 110 13.06 -3.94 -11.31
CA GLY A 110 13.57 -2.86 -12.18
C GLY A 110 12.46 -1.94 -12.69
N ILE A 111 11.20 -2.19 -12.32
CA ILE A 111 10.02 -1.45 -12.78
C ILE A 111 9.94 -0.13 -12.01
N LYS A 112 9.74 0.96 -12.74
CA LYS A 112 9.50 2.27 -12.15
C LYS A 112 8.09 2.32 -11.53
N THR A 113 8.00 2.91 -10.35
CA THR A 113 6.73 3.27 -9.74
C THR A 113 6.30 4.64 -10.26
N CYS A 114 5.05 4.79 -10.65
CA CYS A 114 4.50 6.07 -11.09
C CYS A 114 3.33 6.49 -10.19
N ARG A 115 3.24 7.79 -9.94
CA ARG A 115 2.13 8.38 -9.17
C ARG A 115 1.60 9.60 -9.91
N THR A 116 0.27 9.71 -10.00
CA THR A 116 -0.42 10.87 -10.56
C THR A 116 -0.93 11.75 -9.43
N PHE A 117 -0.56 13.03 -9.48
CA PHE A 117 -1.10 14.08 -8.62
C PHE A 117 -2.11 14.92 -9.40
N ARG A 118 -3.24 15.20 -8.75
CA ARG A 118 -4.30 16.02 -9.32
C ARG A 118 -4.47 17.28 -8.48
N PHE A 119 -4.46 18.42 -9.13
CA PHE A 119 -4.57 19.74 -8.52
C PHE A 119 -5.89 20.37 -8.92
N TYR A 120 -6.85 20.35 -7.99
CA TYR A 120 -8.16 20.94 -8.17
C TYR A 120 -8.42 22.00 -7.10
N LEU A 121 -9.16 23.04 -7.45
CA LEU A 121 -9.47 24.18 -6.57
C LEU A 121 -10.71 23.93 -5.73
N ASN A 122 -11.64 23.11 -6.20
CA ASN A 122 -12.82 22.75 -5.47
C ASN A 122 -12.55 21.41 -4.75
N PRO A 123 -12.70 21.34 -3.41
CA PRO A 123 -12.62 20.07 -2.72
C PRO A 123 -13.75 19.18 -3.27
N VAL A 124 -13.38 17.98 -3.71
CA VAL A 124 -14.37 16.95 -3.99
C VAL A 124 -15.11 16.70 -2.68
N ALA A 125 -16.42 16.94 -2.67
CA ALA A 125 -17.24 16.58 -1.52
C ALA A 125 -17.09 15.08 -1.29
N ILE A 126 -16.48 14.68 -0.18
CA ILE A 126 -16.51 13.31 0.26
C ILE A 126 -17.91 13.09 0.77
N GLU A 127 -18.75 12.45 -0.02
CA GLU A 127 -20.03 11.94 0.48
C GLU A 127 -19.67 10.91 1.56
N THR A 128 -19.84 11.32 2.82
CA THR A 128 -19.85 10.36 3.93
C THR A 128 -21.11 9.53 3.74
N PRO A 129 -21.02 8.20 3.62
CA PRO A 129 -22.21 7.37 3.61
C PRO A 129 -22.96 7.63 4.91
N ASP A 130 -24.20 8.07 4.79
CA ASP A 130 -25.13 8.20 5.91
C ASP A 130 -25.23 6.84 6.62
N ASN A 131 -25.00 6.87 7.92
CA ASN A 131 -25.04 5.71 8.80
C ASN A 131 -26.47 5.39 9.20
#